data_ce84003ae22bdf1bb670f30a85d03927
#
_entry.id   ce84003ae22bdf1bb670f30a85d03927
#
_cell.length_a   1.000
_cell.length_b   1.000
_cell.length_c   1.000
_cell.angle_alpha   90.00
_cell.angle_beta   90.00
_cell.angle_gamma   90.00
#
_symmetry.space_group_name_H-M   'P 1'
#
loop_
_entity.id
_entity.type
_entity.pdbx_description
1 polymer ?
#
loop_
_entity_poly.entity_id
_entity_poly.type
_entity_poly.pdbx_seq_one_letter_code
_entity_poly.pdbx_strand_id
1 'polypeptide(L)'
;MSFTKKILNLNNFIFISILLICIVLALNEFITIKNINKINNQLANNELVINEQYEQISLYSSAYLLGKQGEYDNAIEKYNVLLKLFPEANNIDIIYFNIGTLFLQDGLSKPLSDDGKLTVENFHKLQSAIISYEKVLKINPLNKLAKFNLSILYSSMPDKPSAIISDKAVQELSNIPIGLP
;
A
#
# COMPACT_ATOMS: atom_id res chain seq x y z
N MET A 1 -63.54 5.18 -24.74
CA MET A 1 -63.11 5.34 -23.34
C MET A 1 -62.14 4.23 -22.84
N SER A 2 -61.92 3.14 -23.55
CA SER A 2 -61.06 2.00 -23.15
C SER A 2 -59.54 2.19 -23.46
N PHE A 3 -59.18 2.79 -24.61
CA PHE A 3 -57.81 2.88 -25.11
C PHE A 3 -56.94 3.86 -24.31
N THR A 4 -57.47 5.04 -24.01
CA THR A 4 -56.78 6.04 -23.19
C THR A 4 -56.51 5.57 -21.77
N LYS A 5 -57.39 4.80 -21.15
CA LYS A 5 -57.20 4.19 -19.83
C LYS A 5 -56.06 3.13 -19.81
N LYS A 6 -55.91 2.40 -20.91
CA LYS A 6 -54.88 1.37 -21.08
C LYS A 6 -53.48 1.99 -21.28
N ILE A 7 -53.39 3.09 -22.03
CA ILE A 7 -52.15 3.87 -22.22
C ILE A 7 -51.74 4.52 -20.90
N LEU A 8 -52.64 5.11 -20.16
CA LEU A 8 -52.39 5.75 -18.86
C LEU A 8 -51.88 4.72 -17.83
N ASN A 9 -52.43 3.52 -17.83
CA ASN A 9 -51.94 2.42 -16.96
C ASN A 9 -50.55 1.93 -17.36
N LEU A 10 -50.21 1.85 -18.64
CA LEU A 10 -48.91 1.44 -19.14
C LEU A 10 -47.83 2.47 -18.78
N ASN A 11 -48.12 3.77 -18.98
CA ASN A 11 -47.20 4.86 -18.62
C ASN A 11 -46.94 4.89 -17.11
N ASN A 12 -48.00 4.70 -16.29
CA ASN A 12 -47.84 4.62 -14.85
C ASN A 12 -47.01 3.41 -14.41
N PHE A 13 -47.19 2.24 -15.07
CA PHE A 13 -46.39 1.06 -14.82
C PHE A 13 -44.88 1.29 -15.17
N ILE A 14 -44.60 1.89 -16.31
CA ILE A 14 -43.22 2.24 -16.72
C ILE A 14 -42.61 3.20 -15.71
N PHE A 15 -43.35 4.25 -15.31
CA PHE A 15 -42.88 5.24 -14.33
C PHE A 15 -42.56 4.58 -12.97
N ILE A 16 -43.44 3.72 -12.47
CA ILE A 16 -43.23 3.00 -11.21
C ILE A 16 -42.00 2.08 -11.31
N SER A 17 -41.83 1.41 -12.45
CA SER A 17 -40.67 0.54 -12.67
C SER A 17 -39.36 1.33 -12.67
N ILE A 18 -39.32 2.48 -13.35
CA ILE A 18 -38.14 3.37 -13.33
C ILE A 18 -37.86 3.87 -11.91
N LEU A 19 -38.90 4.29 -11.19
CA LEU A 19 -38.76 4.77 -9.83
C LEU A 19 -38.19 3.67 -8.90
N LEU A 20 -38.66 2.45 -9.02
CA LEU A 20 -38.13 1.31 -8.26
C LEU A 20 -36.67 1.04 -8.57
N ILE A 21 -36.28 1.09 -9.86
CA ILE A 21 -34.87 0.94 -10.27
C ILE A 21 -34.01 2.05 -9.64
N CYS A 22 -34.47 3.30 -9.70
CA CYS A 22 -33.74 4.44 -9.08
C CYS A 22 -33.59 4.27 -7.56
N ILE A 23 -34.63 3.77 -6.88
CA ILE A 23 -34.57 3.50 -5.43
C ILE A 23 -33.54 2.40 -5.13
N VAL A 24 -33.55 1.30 -5.90
CA VAL A 24 -32.58 0.21 -5.74
C VAL A 24 -31.14 0.71 -5.95
N LEU A 25 -30.90 1.49 -7.00
CA LEU A 25 -29.60 2.10 -7.25
C LEU A 25 -29.16 3.02 -6.12
N ALA A 26 -30.05 3.89 -5.64
CA ALA A 26 -29.76 4.80 -4.52
C ALA A 26 -29.45 4.04 -3.21
N LEU A 27 -30.18 2.96 -2.93
CA LEU A 27 -29.89 2.11 -1.77
C LEU A 27 -28.54 1.41 -1.89
N ASN A 28 -28.19 0.93 -3.07
CA ASN A 28 -26.90 0.30 -3.31
C ASN A 28 -25.74 1.28 -3.11
N GLU A 29 -25.86 2.50 -3.67
CA GLU A 29 -24.87 3.57 -3.45
C GLU A 29 -24.76 3.92 -1.96
N PHE A 30 -25.85 4.05 -1.24
CA PHE A 30 -25.83 4.34 0.20
C PHE A 30 -25.11 3.25 1.00
N ILE A 31 -25.35 1.97 0.69
CA ILE A 31 -24.66 0.84 1.34
C ILE A 31 -23.16 0.91 1.02
N THR A 32 -22.80 1.19 -0.24
CA THR A 32 -21.40 1.32 -0.68
C THR A 32 -20.69 2.43 0.08
N ILE A 33 -21.28 3.63 0.16
CA ILE A 33 -20.73 4.77 0.90
C ILE A 33 -20.54 4.41 2.38
N LYS A 34 -21.52 3.76 3.00
CA LYS A 34 -21.44 3.34 4.40
C LYS A 34 -20.28 2.35 4.64
N ASN A 35 -20.08 1.40 3.73
CA ASN A 35 -18.99 0.44 3.81
C ASN A 35 -17.63 1.12 3.62
N ILE A 36 -17.50 2.04 2.66
CA ILE A 36 -16.27 2.81 2.43
C ILE A 36 -15.94 3.65 3.68
N ASN A 37 -16.91 4.34 4.26
CA ASN A 37 -16.69 5.12 5.47
C ASN A 37 -16.26 4.26 6.66
N LYS A 38 -16.81 3.04 6.80
CA LYS A 38 -16.38 2.08 7.82
C LYS A 38 -14.92 1.68 7.61
N ILE A 39 -14.54 1.34 6.37
CA ILE A 39 -13.18 0.97 6.00
C ILE A 39 -12.22 2.12 6.28
N ASN A 40 -12.56 3.35 5.87
CA ASN A 40 -11.73 4.53 6.10
C ASN A 40 -11.51 4.78 7.61
N ASN A 41 -12.55 4.60 8.42
CA ASN A 41 -12.41 4.73 9.88
C ASN A 41 -11.51 3.65 10.47
N GLN A 42 -11.62 2.41 10.02
CA GLN A 42 -10.73 1.32 10.45
C GLN A 42 -9.27 1.62 10.07
N LEU A 43 -9.02 2.07 8.84
CA LEU A 43 -7.67 2.47 8.41
C LEU A 43 -7.12 3.65 9.22
N ALA A 44 -7.94 4.68 9.49
CA ALA A 44 -7.55 5.83 10.28
C ALA A 44 -7.20 5.45 11.74
N ASN A 45 -7.86 4.44 12.28
CA ASN A 45 -7.59 3.91 13.62
C ASN A 45 -6.50 2.83 13.65
N ASN A 46 -5.84 2.54 12.53
CA ASN A 46 -4.91 1.42 12.37
C ASN A 46 -5.52 0.06 12.75
N GLU A 47 -6.79 -0.14 12.42
CA GLU A 47 -7.50 -1.39 12.61
C GLU A 47 -7.40 -2.27 11.36
N LEU A 48 -7.39 -3.59 11.56
CA LEU A 48 -7.39 -4.54 10.45
C LEU A 48 -8.73 -4.49 9.70
N VAL A 49 -8.67 -4.27 8.40
CA VAL A 49 -9.83 -4.39 7.50
C VAL A 49 -9.95 -5.83 7.03
N ILE A 50 -11.03 -6.51 7.40
CA ILE A 50 -11.39 -7.85 6.89
C ILE A 50 -12.68 -7.69 6.09
N ASN A 51 -12.56 -7.71 4.76
CA ASN A 51 -13.72 -7.59 3.88
C ASN A 51 -13.43 -8.27 2.53
N GLU A 52 -14.12 -9.36 2.25
CA GLU A 52 -13.96 -10.13 1.01
C GLU A 52 -14.28 -9.30 -0.26
N GLN A 53 -15.26 -8.39 -0.17
CA GLN A 53 -15.62 -7.50 -1.28
C GLN A 53 -14.49 -6.49 -1.60
N TYR A 54 -13.60 -6.22 -0.64
CA TYR A 54 -12.51 -5.27 -0.75
C TYR A 54 -11.16 -5.94 -0.42
N GLU A 55 -10.91 -7.11 -1.03
CA GLU A 55 -9.71 -7.92 -0.76
C GLU A 55 -8.42 -7.13 -0.93
N GLN A 56 -8.34 -6.27 -1.95
CA GLN A 56 -7.18 -5.41 -2.18
C GLN A 56 -6.89 -4.51 -0.96
N ILE A 57 -7.93 -3.89 -0.37
CA ILE A 57 -7.80 -3.01 0.79
C ILE A 57 -7.48 -3.83 2.04
N SER A 58 -8.08 -5.01 2.19
CA SER A 58 -7.79 -5.93 3.29
C SER A 58 -6.33 -6.36 3.31
N LEU A 59 -5.78 -6.76 2.17
CA LEU A 59 -4.37 -7.13 2.02
C LEU A 59 -3.45 -5.94 2.31
N TYR A 60 -3.76 -4.76 1.76
CA TYR A 60 -2.98 -3.56 1.99
C TYR A 60 -2.94 -3.17 3.48
N SER A 61 -4.11 -3.14 4.14
CA SER A 61 -4.19 -2.79 5.57
C SER A 61 -3.48 -3.80 6.46
N SER A 62 -3.58 -5.10 6.12
CA SER A 62 -2.86 -6.16 6.83
C SER A 62 -1.35 -5.98 6.71
N ALA A 63 -0.85 -5.76 5.49
CA ALA A 63 0.58 -5.51 5.26
C ALA A 63 1.08 -4.28 6.02
N TYR A 64 0.32 -3.19 5.97
CA TYR A 64 0.64 -1.95 6.68
C TYR A 64 0.74 -2.14 8.19
N LEU A 65 -0.25 -2.82 8.79
CA LEU A 65 -0.27 -3.08 10.24
C LEU A 65 0.87 -3.99 10.68
N LEU A 66 1.16 -5.06 9.93
CA LEU A 66 2.30 -5.94 10.18
C LEU A 66 3.62 -5.15 10.15
N GLY A 67 3.78 -4.27 9.16
CA GLY A 67 4.96 -3.40 9.08
C GLY A 67 5.10 -2.48 10.30
N LYS A 68 3.99 -1.89 10.76
CA LYS A 68 3.99 -1.07 12.00
C LYS A 68 4.33 -1.87 13.27
N GLN A 69 4.04 -3.16 13.28
CA GLN A 69 4.36 -4.06 14.40
C GLN A 69 5.80 -4.58 14.34
N GLY A 70 6.56 -4.23 13.30
CA GLY A 70 7.92 -4.73 13.08
C GLY A 70 7.98 -6.13 12.46
N GLU A 71 6.84 -6.67 12.03
CA GLU A 71 6.76 -7.96 11.34
C GLU A 71 7.05 -7.78 9.85
N TYR A 72 8.27 -7.34 9.54
CA TYR A 72 8.65 -6.86 8.20
C TYR A 72 8.50 -7.92 7.11
N ASP A 73 8.98 -9.15 7.34
CA ASP A 73 8.90 -10.23 6.34
C ASP A 73 7.44 -10.61 6.04
N ASN A 74 6.58 -10.69 7.07
CA ASN A 74 5.15 -10.97 6.91
C ASN A 74 4.44 -9.84 6.15
N ALA A 75 4.79 -8.58 6.43
CA ALA A 75 4.27 -7.41 5.73
C ALA A 75 4.64 -7.41 4.24
N ILE A 76 5.92 -7.70 3.93
CA ILE A 76 6.42 -7.80 2.56
C ILE A 76 5.73 -8.93 1.81
N GLU A 77 5.52 -10.08 2.44
CA GLU A 77 4.78 -11.19 1.83
C GLU A 77 3.35 -10.77 1.45
N LYS A 78 2.63 -10.08 2.34
CA LYS A 78 1.27 -9.57 2.05
C LYS A 78 1.25 -8.59 0.89
N TYR A 79 2.21 -7.66 0.83
CA TYR A 79 2.33 -6.76 -0.33
C TYR A 79 2.66 -7.51 -1.62
N ASN A 80 3.51 -8.55 -1.58
CA ASN A 80 3.78 -9.37 -2.76
C ASN A 80 2.56 -10.17 -3.23
N VAL A 81 1.73 -10.68 -2.31
CA VAL A 81 0.43 -11.28 -2.63
C VAL A 81 -0.47 -10.26 -3.31
N LEU A 82 -0.54 -9.03 -2.77
CA LEU A 82 -1.33 -7.94 -3.34
C LEU A 82 -0.89 -7.61 -4.77
N LEU A 83 0.42 -7.47 -5.03
CA LEU A 83 0.97 -7.23 -6.38
C LEU A 83 0.67 -8.36 -7.35
N LYS A 84 0.66 -9.61 -6.86
CA LYS A 84 0.35 -10.78 -7.69
C LYS A 84 -1.12 -10.86 -8.08
N LEU A 85 -2.02 -10.56 -7.15
CA LEU A 85 -3.46 -10.63 -7.37
C LEU A 85 -4.01 -9.41 -8.13
N PHE A 86 -3.40 -8.24 -7.93
CA PHE A 86 -3.86 -6.98 -8.51
C PHE A 86 -2.73 -6.24 -9.26
N PRO A 87 -2.19 -6.83 -10.35
CA PRO A 87 -1.04 -6.28 -11.06
C PRO A 87 -1.33 -4.94 -11.76
N GLU A 88 -2.60 -4.61 -12.00
CA GLU A 88 -3.05 -3.38 -12.64
C GLU A 88 -3.60 -2.34 -11.64
N ALA A 89 -3.33 -2.50 -10.33
CA ALA A 89 -3.78 -1.55 -9.32
C ALA A 89 -3.15 -0.15 -9.55
N ASN A 90 -3.95 0.89 -9.39
CA ASN A 90 -3.49 2.28 -9.62
C ASN A 90 -2.39 2.75 -8.65
N ASN A 91 -2.17 2.03 -7.55
CA ASN A 91 -1.24 2.39 -6.47
C ASN A 91 -0.03 1.44 -6.36
N ILE A 92 0.36 0.79 -7.46
CA ILE A 92 1.49 -0.17 -7.46
C ILE A 92 2.81 0.51 -7.04
N ASP A 93 3.05 1.76 -7.45
CA ASP A 93 4.22 2.53 -7.03
C ASP A 93 4.25 2.74 -5.50
N ILE A 94 3.10 3.01 -4.87
CA ILE A 94 2.98 3.12 -3.42
C ILE A 94 3.29 1.78 -2.73
N ILE A 95 2.82 0.66 -3.30
CA ILE A 95 3.10 -0.67 -2.75
C ILE A 95 4.61 -0.97 -2.80
N TYR A 96 5.28 -0.71 -3.92
CA TYR A 96 6.73 -0.86 -4.00
C TYR A 96 7.48 0.10 -3.08
N PHE A 97 6.98 1.32 -2.90
CA PHE A 97 7.54 2.25 -1.92
C PHE A 97 7.49 1.68 -0.50
N ASN A 98 6.34 1.15 -0.09
CA ASN A 98 6.17 0.53 1.22
C ASN A 98 7.07 -0.70 1.40
N ILE A 99 7.17 -1.57 0.39
CA ILE A 99 8.11 -2.72 0.40
C ILE A 99 9.55 -2.23 0.58
N GLY A 100 9.96 -1.18 -0.15
CA GLY A 100 11.29 -0.59 0.01
C GLY A 100 11.54 -0.06 1.41
N THR A 101 10.54 0.60 1.99
CA THR A 101 10.60 1.12 3.36
C THR A 101 10.70 -0.01 4.39
N LEU A 102 9.97 -1.11 4.22
CA LEU A 102 10.04 -2.27 5.10
C LEU A 102 11.41 -2.95 5.04
N PHE A 103 11.98 -3.14 3.86
CA PHE A 103 13.34 -3.65 3.70
C PHE A 103 14.39 -2.75 4.33
N LEU A 104 14.24 -1.43 4.20
CA LEU A 104 15.11 -0.46 4.86
C LEU A 104 15.04 -0.58 6.38
N GLN A 105 13.82 -0.58 6.93
CA GLN A 105 13.61 -0.73 8.38
C GLN A 105 14.18 -2.04 8.91
N ASP A 106 13.92 -3.16 8.24
CA ASP A 106 14.42 -4.47 8.62
C ASP A 106 15.96 -4.52 8.56
N GLY A 107 16.57 -3.99 7.49
CA GLY A 107 18.02 -3.90 7.36
C GLY A 107 18.71 -3.04 8.42
N LEU A 108 17.99 -2.05 8.99
CA LEU A 108 18.49 -1.17 10.05
C LEU A 108 18.07 -1.63 11.46
N SER A 109 17.13 -2.54 11.60
CA SER A 109 16.59 -2.98 12.90
C SER A 109 17.58 -3.82 13.71
N LYS A 110 18.49 -4.49 13.02
CA LYS A 110 19.50 -5.36 13.64
C LYS A 110 20.79 -4.56 13.89
N PRO A 111 21.44 -4.78 15.03
CA PRO A 111 22.70 -4.10 15.34
C PRO A 111 23.76 -4.43 14.28
N LEU A 112 24.68 -3.50 14.11
CA LEU A 112 25.93 -3.79 13.41
C LEU A 112 26.71 -4.86 14.16
N SER A 113 27.61 -5.57 13.47
CA SER A 113 28.59 -6.43 14.13
C SER A 113 29.49 -5.63 15.06
N ASP A 114 30.16 -6.29 16.03
CA ASP A 114 31.01 -5.63 17.04
C ASP A 114 32.12 -4.78 16.41
N ASP A 115 32.51 -5.06 15.18
CA ASP A 115 33.50 -4.30 14.41
C ASP A 115 32.89 -3.21 13.49
N GLY A 116 31.63 -2.84 13.72
CA GLY A 116 30.94 -1.74 12.99
C GLY A 116 30.57 -2.08 11.55
N LYS A 117 30.45 -3.36 11.19
CA LYS A 117 30.10 -3.77 9.83
C LYS A 117 28.63 -4.13 9.73
N LEU A 118 28.06 -3.90 8.56
CA LEU A 118 26.78 -4.48 8.21
C LEU A 118 26.90 -6.00 8.11
N THR A 119 25.96 -6.73 8.72
CA THR A 119 25.86 -8.16 8.45
C THR A 119 25.51 -8.39 6.97
N VAL A 120 25.82 -9.56 6.45
CA VAL A 120 25.45 -9.94 5.08
C VAL A 120 23.94 -9.83 4.87
N GLU A 121 23.17 -10.24 5.87
CA GLU A 121 21.71 -10.14 5.85
C GLU A 121 21.23 -8.68 5.74
N ASN A 122 21.72 -7.78 6.61
CA ASN A 122 21.37 -6.37 6.59
C ASN A 122 21.72 -5.72 5.25
N PHE A 123 22.90 -6.05 4.71
CA PHE A 123 23.31 -5.57 3.39
C PHE A 123 22.31 -5.97 2.30
N HIS A 124 21.88 -7.23 2.26
CA HIS A 124 20.90 -7.71 1.28
C HIS A 124 19.51 -7.08 1.48
N LYS A 125 19.09 -6.82 2.72
CA LYS A 125 17.84 -6.09 2.98
C LYS A 125 17.93 -4.66 2.42
N LEU A 126 19.02 -3.94 2.66
CA LEU A 126 19.21 -2.59 2.09
C LEU A 126 19.30 -2.60 0.56
N GLN A 127 19.92 -3.61 -0.06
CA GLN A 127 19.87 -3.78 -1.52
C GLN A 127 18.44 -4.01 -2.03
N SER A 128 17.64 -4.78 -1.31
CA SER A 128 16.22 -5.01 -1.67
C SER A 128 15.40 -3.73 -1.55
N ALA A 129 15.72 -2.84 -0.60
CA ALA A 129 15.15 -1.51 -0.51
C ALA A 129 15.46 -0.66 -1.75
N ILE A 130 16.73 -0.65 -2.20
CA ILE A 130 17.14 0.05 -3.43
C ILE A 130 16.34 -0.45 -4.62
N ILE A 131 16.29 -1.76 -4.84
CA ILE A 131 15.55 -2.37 -5.97
C ILE A 131 14.07 -1.97 -5.93
N SER A 132 13.48 -1.92 -4.74
CA SER A 132 12.07 -1.56 -4.59
C SER A 132 11.82 -0.09 -4.91
N TYR A 133 12.67 0.84 -4.44
CA TYR A 133 12.55 2.26 -4.78
C TYR A 133 12.86 2.53 -6.27
N GLU A 134 13.77 1.79 -6.90
CA GLU A 134 13.98 1.86 -8.35
C GLU A 134 12.73 1.45 -9.14
N LYS A 135 11.99 0.41 -8.67
CA LYS A 135 10.70 0.03 -9.24
C LYS A 135 9.67 1.16 -9.11
N VAL A 136 9.65 1.85 -7.97
CA VAL A 136 8.81 3.07 -7.81
C VAL A 136 9.12 4.07 -8.91
N LEU A 137 10.39 4.38 -9.13
CA LEU A 137 10.78 5.39 -10.13
C LEU A 137 10.59 4.95 -11.58
N LYS A 138 10.54 3.64 -11.86
CA LYS A 138 10.14 3.12 -13.19
C LYS A 138 8.66 3.38 -13.47
N ILE A 139 7.80 3.32 -12.45
CA ILE A 139 6.36 3.54 -12.56
C ILE A 139 6.03 5.03 -12.45
N ASN A 140 6.60 5.70 -11.45
CA ASN A 140 6.38 7.10 -11.13
C ASN A 140 7.73 7.85 -11.03
N PRO A 141 8.28 8.32 -12.17
CA PRO A 141 9.58 9.01 -12.20
C PRO A 141 9.63 10.32 -11.40
N LEU A 142 8.48 10.85 -11.01
CA LEU A 142 8.38 12.09 -10.24
C LEU A 142 8.29 11.88 -8.73
N ASN A 143 8.31 10.63 -8.25
CA ASN A 143 8.26 10.35 -6.82
C ASN A 143 9.50 10.89 -6.09
N LYS A 144 9.32 12.01 -5.40
CA LYS A 144 10.39 12.73 -4.71
C LYS A 144 10.95 11.93 -3.53
N LEU A 145 10.10 11.22 -2.80
CA LEU A 145 10.50 10.43 -1.62
C LEU A 145 11.38 9.25 -2.04
N ALA A 146 11.00 8.52 -3.10
CA ALA A 146 11.82 7.44 -3.62
C ALA A 146 13.18 7.93 -4.11
N LYS A 147 13.24 9.08 -4.81
CA LYS A 147 14.50 9.71 -5.22
C LYS A 147 15.39 10.07 -4.03
N PHE A 148 14.79 10.66 -3.00
CA PHE A 148 15.50 11.05 -1.80
C PHE A 148 16.06 9.82 -1.06
N ASN A 149 15.22 8.80 -0.83
CA ASN A 149 15.64 7.57 -0.16
C ASN A 149 16.76 6.85 -0.92
N LEU A 150 16.64 6.76 -2.25
CA LEU A 150 17.70 6.20 -3.11
C LEU A 150 19.00 6.99 -3.02
N SER A 151 18.94 8.32 -3.01
CA SER A 151 20.16 9.14 -2.95
C SER A 151 20.94 8.89 -1.65
N ILE A 152 20.24 8.74 -0.53
CA ILE A 152 20.85 8.40 0.76
C ILE A 152 21.41 6.98 0.73
N LEU A 153 20.62 6.00 0.27
CA LEU A 153 21.06 4.61 0.18
C LEU A 153 22.33 4.49 -0.67
N TYR A 154 22.38 5.10 -1.85
CA TYR A 154 23.56 5.06 -2.71
C TYR A 154 24.80 5.76 -2.10
N SER A 155 24.59 6.83 -1.34
CA SER A 155 25.71 7.56 -0.71
C SER A 155 26.23 6.88 0.56
N SER A 156 25.39 6.11 1.24
CA SER A 156 25.68 5.56 2.58
C SER A 156 25.95 4.08 2.58
N MET A 157 25.50 3.32 1.56
CA MET A 157 25.79 1.90 1.49
C MET A 157 27.26 1.61 1.13
N PRO A 158 27.90 0.66 1.81
CA PRO A 158 29.21 0.18 1.42
C PRO A 158 29.16 -0.61 0.10
N ASP A 159 30.30 -0.67 -0.62
CA ASP A 159 30.39 -1.35 -1.92
C ASP A 159 30.14 -2.87 -1.85
N LYS A 160 30.31 -3.48 -0.68
CA LYS A 160 30.19 -4.92 -0.48
C LYS A 160 29.72 -5.29 0.92
N PRO A 161 29.12 -6.49 1.09
CA PRO A 161 28.82 -7.03 2.41
C PRO A 161 30.09 -7.10 3.27
N SER A 162 29.93 -6.95 4.57
CA SER A 162 31.03 -6.98 5.56
C SER A 162 32.03 -5.82 5.47
N ALA A 163 31.76 -4.78 4.65
CA ALA A 163 32.52 -3.55 4.73
C ALA A 163 32.10 -2.72 5.96
N ILE A 164 33.05 -1.98 6.51
CA ILE A 164 32.77 -1.06 7.62
C ILE A 164 31.85 0.04 7.11
N ILE A 165 30.75 0.27 7.82
CA ILE A 165 29.87 1.41 7.60
C ILE A 165 30.21 2.50 8.61
N SER A 166 30.33 3.75 8.17
CA SER A 166 30.62 4.85 9.07
C SER A 166 29.40 5.22 9.94
N ASP A 167 29.64 5.70 11.15
CA ASP A 167 28.56 6.20 12.03
C ASP A 167 27.70 7.25 11.34
N LYS A 168 28.34 8.11 10.51
CA LYS A 168 27.63 9.12 9.71
C LYS A 168 26.66 8.45 8.72
N ALA A 169 27.10 7.40 8.01
CA ALA A 169 26.25 6.68 7.07
C ALA A 169 25.08 5.96 7.79
N VAL A 170 25.32 5.36 8.96
CA VAL A 170 24.26 4.79 9.79
C VAL A 170 23.23 5.85 10.19
N GLN A 171 23.70 7.02 10.62
CA GLN A 171 22.83 8.14 10.98
C GLN A 171 22.03 8.65 9.77
N GLU A 172 22.65 8.79 8.60
CA GLU A 172 21.96 9.20 7.37
C GLU A 172 20.88 8.20 6.97
N LEU A 173 21.17 6.90 7.01
CA LEU A 173 20.20 5.83 6.73
C LEU A 173 19.03 5.84 7.74
N SER A 174 19.33 6.05 9.02
CA SER A 174 18.31 6.09 10.08
C SER A 174 17.40 7.33 9.98
N ASN A 175 17.88 8.41 9.36
CA ASN A 175 17.11 9.64 9.14
C ASN A 175 16.25 9.61 7.86
N ILE A 176 16.27 8.53 7.09
CA ILE A 176 15.39 8.40 5.93
C ILE A 176 13.93 8.47 6.40
N PRO A 177 13.10 9.37 5.83
CA PRO A 177 11.71 9.48 6.22
C PRO A 177 10.97 8.18 5.98
N ILE A 178 10.55 7.54 7.06
CA ILE A 178 9.74 6.32 7.06
C ILE A 178 8.26 6.73 7.02
N GLY A 179 7.90 7.55 6.05
CA GLY A 179 6.51 7.86 5.79
C GLY A 179 5.90 6.74 4.97
N LEU A 180 5.14 5.85 5.62
CA LEU A 180 4.15 5.09 4.87
C LEU A 180 3.06 6.09 4.48
N PRO A 181 2.80 6.28 3.18
CA PRO A 181 1.75 7.19 2.73
C PRO A 181 0.37 6.74 3.14
#